data_671447e18e7f9d4d40e55f8ae8726c27
#
_entry.id   671447e18e7f9d4d40e55f8ae8726c27
#
_cell.length_a   1.000
_cell.length_b   1.000
_cell.length_c   1.000
_cell.angle_alpha   90.00
_cell.angle_beta   90.00
_cell.angle_gamma   90.00
#
_symmetry.space_group_name_H-M   'P 1'
#
loop_
_entity.id
_entity.type
_entity.pdbx_description
1 polymer ?
#
loop_
_entity_poly.entity_id
_entity_poly.type
_entity_poly.pdbx_seq_one_letter_code
_entity_poly.pdbx_strand_id
1 'polypeptide(L)'
;WGWKGGYFTAEEDARAYFDEMRYMLATQMAAPNSPQWFNTGLHWAYGIDGPGQGHHYVDYKSGKLVKSNSAYEHPQPHACFIQSVSDDLVNEGGIMDLWVREARLFKYGSGTGTNFSSLRGDGESLSGGGASSGLMGFLKIGDRAAGAIKSGGTTRRAAKMVICDADHPDIEEFINWKVKEEQKVASIVAGSKMHEQRLNEIFTAIRQWDGSSEDAVDPTKNSSLKMAIRAAKKVAIPETYVKRVLDYAKQ
;
A
#
# COMPACT_ATOMS: atom_id res chain seq x y z
N TRP A 1 -8.96 30.39 15.94
CA TRP A 1 -9.05 29.14 16.71
C TRP A 1 -8.29 29.23 18.04
N GLY A 2 -7.01 29.57 18.02
CA GLY A 2 -6.21 29.70 19.25
C GLY A 2 -6.75 30.75 20.19
N TRP A 3 -7.13 31.91 19.69
CA TRP A 3 -7.76 32.98 20.46
C TRP A 3 -9.10 32.54 21.06
N LYS A 4 -10.01 32.02 20.21
CA LYS A 4 -11.31 31.52 20.66
C LYS A 4 -11.21 30.33 21.60
N GLY A 5 -10.16 29.50 21.45
CA GLY A 5 -9.87 28.36 22.28
C GLY A 5 -9.21 28.66 23.62
N GLY A 6 -8.89 29.95 23.89
CA GLY A 6 -8.26 30.35 25.14
C GLY A 6 -6.78 29.95 25.25
N TYR A 7 -6.11 29.66 24.12
CA TYR A 7 -4.67 29.38 24.10
C TYR A 7 -3.82 30.64 24.23
N PHE A 8 -4.40 31.82 23.99
CA PHE A 8 -3.77 33.11 24.15
C PHE A 8 -4.49 33.91 25.25
N THR A 9 -3.75 34.66 26.05
CA THR A 9 -4.28 35.47 27.15
C THR A 9 -4.72 36.83 26.69
N ALA A 10 -4.14 37.33 25.59
CA ALA A 10 -4.48 38.60 24.99
C ALA A 10 -4.62 38.50 23.46
N GLU A 11 -5.38 39.38 22.84
CA GLU A 11 -5.53 39.40 21.38
C GLU A 11 -4.21 39.74 20.68
N GLU A 12 -3.39 40.58 21.30
CA GLU A 12 -2.06 40.95 20.85
C GLU A 12 -1.15 39.73 20.70
N ASP A 13 -1.20 38.78 21.65
CA ASP A 13 -0.43 37.53 21.59
C ASP A 13 -0.87 36.69 20.38
N ALA A 14 -2.17 36.61 20.12
CA ALA A 14 -2.69 35.89 18.97
C ALA A 14 -2.27 36.52 17.64
N ARG A 15 -2.19 37.86 17.58
CA ARG A 15 -1.69 38.61 16.42
C ARG A 15 -0.19 38.41 16.24
N ALA A 16 0.58 38.49 17.30
CA ALA A 16 2.02 38.22 17.28
C ALA A 16 2.31 36.82 16.75
N TYR A 17 1.61 35.80 17.28
CA TYR A 17 1.70 34.42 16.78
C TYR A 17 1.40 34.33 15.28
N PHE A 18 0.35 35.00 14.80
CA PHE A 18 -0.01 35.00 13.39
C PHE A 18 1.10 35.62 12.51
N ASP A 19 1.68 36.73 12.93
CA ASP A 19 2.73 37.42 12.17
C ASP A 19 4.05 36.65 12.21
N GLU A 20 4.41 36.06 13.35
CA GLU A 20 5.58 35.21 13.48
C GLU A 20 5.46 33.94 12.61
N MET A 21 4.31 33.28 12.61
CA MET A 21 4.07 32.10 11.74
C MET A 21 4.20 32.48 10.26
N ARG A 22 3.65 33.63 9.85
CA ARG A 22 3.78 34.12 8.47
C ARG A 22 5.24 34.38 8.11
N TYR A 23 5.98 34.99 9.00
CA TYR A 23 7.41 35.27 8.83
C TYR A 23 8.20 33.96 8.70
N MET A 24 8.00 33.01 9.60
CA MET A 24 8.68 31.72 9.59
C MET A 24 8.40 30.94 8.29
N LEU A 25 7.15 30.94 7.83
CA LEU A 25 6.78 30.26 6.58
C LEU A 25 7.36 30.96 5.35
N ALA A 26 7.29 32.29 5.31
CA ALA A 26 7.80 33.09 4.18
C ALA A 26 9.33 33.02 4.05
N THR A 27 10.03 32.95 5.16
CA THR A 27 11.49 32.84 5.20
C THR A 27 12.00 31.40 5.18
N GLN A 28 11.10 30.41 5.09
CA GLN A 28 11.41 28.98 5.07
C GLN A 28 12.14 28.47 6.33
N MET A 29 11.91 29.10 7.48
CA MET A 29 12.44 28.67 8.78
C MET A 29 11.71 27.44 9.31
N ALA A 30 10.44 27.27 8.94
CA ALA A 30 9.59 26.13 9.29
C ALA A 30 8.66 25.77 8.14
N ALA A 31 8.21 24.53 8.10
CA ALA A 31 7.16 24.07 7.20
C ALA A 31 6.23 23.12 7.95
N PRO A 32 4.90 23.31 7.85
CA PRO A 32 3.93 22.33 8.35
C PRO A 32 4.07 21.00 7.63
N ASN A 33 3.64 19.90 8.26
CA ASN A 33 3.54 18.63 7.60
C ASN A 33 2.45 18.66 6.50
N SER A 34 2.52 17.70 5.55
CA SER A 34 1.60 17.68 4.40
C SER A 34 0.12 17.71 4.77
N PRO A 35 -0.40 16.91 5.74
CA PRO A 35 -1.81 17.01 6.12
C PRO A 35 -2.22 18.37 6.68
N GLN A 36 -1.34 19.06 7.37
CA GLN A 36 -1.59 20.44 7.80
C GLN A 36 -1.77 21.36 6.61
N TRP A 37 -0.93 21.26 5.57
CA TRP A 37 -1.02 22.08 4.37
C TRP A 37 -2.34 21.88 3.61
N PHE A 38 -2.80 20.65 3.43
CA PHE A 38 -3.96 20.38 2.58
C PHE A 38 -5.28 20.16 3.34
N ASN A 39 -5.25 20.04 4.67
CA ASN A 39 -6.47 19.86 5.47
C ASN A 39 -6.84 21.07 6.30
N THR A 40 -5.85 21.86 6.77
CA THR A 40 -6.10 22.92 7.74
C THR A 40 -6.53 24.24 7.04
N GLY A 41 -7.56 24.88 7.58
CA GLY A 41 -8.00 26.19 7.16
C GLY A 41 -8.95 26.23 5.95
N LEU A 42 -9.19 25.11 5.26
CA LEU A 42 -10.06 25.05 4.08
C LEU A 42 -11.50 25.45 4.39
N HIS A 43 -12.04 24.96 5.50
CA HIS A 43 -13.38 25.33 5.97
C HIS A 43 -13.49 26.83 6.28
N TRP A 44 -12.49 27.38 6.97
CA TRP A 44 -12.47 28.78 7.36
C TRP A 44 -12.26 29.74 6.19
N ALA A 45 -11.35 29.41 5.28
CA ALA A 45 -10.96 30.30 4.20
C ALA A 45 -11.94 30.24 3.02
N TYR A 46 -12.50 29.07 2.74
CA TYR A 46 -13.25 28.82 1.51
C TYR A 46 -14.65 28.26 1.76
N GLY A 47 -15.08 28.04 3.00
CA GLY A 47 -16.36 27.44 3.34
C GLY A 47 -16.50 25.98 2.91
N ILE A 48 -15.38 25.28 2.67
CA ILE A 48 -15.43 23.86 2.28
C ILE A 48 -15.96 23.06 3.45
N ASP A 49 -16.96 22.22 3.18
CA ASP A 49 -17.61 21.39 4.16
C ASP A 49 -17.84 19.96 3.61
N GLY A 50 -18.18 19.03 4.51
CA GLY A 50 -18.46 17.65 4.16
C GLY A 50 -18.80 16.81 5.39
N PRO A 51 -19.37 15.59 5.20
CA PRO A 51 -19.76 14.75 6.32
C PRO A 51 -18.59 14.44 7.26
N GLY A 52 -18.87 14.34 8.54
CA GLY A 52 -17.86 14.12 9.60
C GLY A 52 -17.10 12.80 9.51
N GLN A 53 -17.61 11.81 8.80
CA GLN A 53 -16.98 10.53 8.44
C GLN A 53 -16.32 9.77 9.62
N GLY A 54 -16.88 9.95 10.83
CA GLY A 54 -16.35 9.32 12.04
C GLY A 54 -15.20 10.10 12.70
N HIS A 55 -14.92 11.32 12.29
CA HIS A 55 -13.98 12.20 12.98
C HIS A 55 -14.50 12.56 14.38
N HIS A 56 -13.58 12.61 15.33
CA HIS A 56 -13.81 13.11 16.67
C HIS A 56 -12.74 14.17 16.98
N TYR A 57 -13.11 15.14 17.79
CA TYR A 57 -12.20 16.16 18.31
C TYR A 57 -12.47 16.41 19.78
N VAL A 58 -11.51 16.95 20.48
CA VAL A 58 -11.70 17.40 21.85
C VAL A 58 -12.24 18.84 21.81
N ASP A 59 -13.47 19.04 22.29
CA ASP A 59 -14.03 20.37 22.43
C ASP A 59 -13.26 21.16 23.49
N TYR A 60 -12.66 22.28 23.07
CA TYR A 60 -11.76 23.07 23.91
C TYR A 60 -12.47 23.71 25.12
N LYS A 61 -13.78 23.91 25.05
CA LYS A 61 -14.55 24.48 26.16
C LYS A 61 -14.88 23.45 27.23
N SER A 62 -15.31 22.29 26.82
CA SER A 62 -15.74 21.22 27.73
C SER A 62 -14.65 20.22 28.06
N GLY A 63 -13.57 20.15 27.29
CA GLY A 63 -12.52 19.13 27.39
C GLY A 63 -12.99 17.73 27.01
N LYS A 64 -14.18 17.57 26.45
CA LYS A 64 -14.79 16.28 26.12
C LYS A 64 -14.55 15.90 24.68
N LEU A 65 -14.45 14.60 24.44
CA LEU A 65 -14.42 14.04 23.10
C LEU A 65 -15.81 14.18 22.45
N VAL A 66 -15.88 14.86 21.32
CA VAL A 66 -17.09 15.14 20.56
C VAL A 66 -16.96 14.61 19.14
N LYS A 67 -18.03 14.02 18.62
CA LYS A 67 -18.09 13.60 17.21
C LYS A 67 -18.24 14.82 16.31
N SER A 68 -17.39 14.95 15.31
CA SER A 68 -17.45 16.06 14.35
C SER A 68 -18.60 15.86 13.36
N ASN A 69 -19.29 16.95 13.05
CA ASN A 69 -20.26 17.00 11.96
C ASN A 69 -19.60 17.21 10.59
N SER A 70 -18.40 17.77 10.57
CA SER A 70 -17.63 18.06 9.36
C SER A 70 -16.19 17.57 9.50
N ALA A 71 -15.70 16.86 8.47
CA ALA A 71 -14.29 16.45 8.39
C ALA A 71 -13.36 17.63 8.05
N TYR A 72 -13.89 18.77 7.62
CA TYR A 72 -13.11 19.96 7.23
C TYR A 72 -13.06 21.03 8.30
N GLU A 73 -14.08 21.12 9.15
CA GLU A 73 -14.09 22.07 10.29
C GLU A 73 -13.07 21.67 11.36
N HIS A 74 -12.98 20.37 11.66
CA HIS A 74 -12.00 19.77 12.57
C HIS A 74 -11.16 18.72 11.81
N PRO A 75 -10.24 19.15 10.94
CA PRO A 75 -9.50 18.25 10.08
C PRO A 75 -8.45 17.45 10.84
N GLN A 76 -7.96 16.38 10.23
CA GLN A 76 -6.81 15.62 10.71
C GLN A 76 -5.50 16.29 10.23
N PRO A 77 -4.76 17.00 11.11
CA PRO A 77 -3.56 17.72 10.73
C PRO A 77 -2.26 16.89 10.87
N HIS A 78 -2.33 15.68 11.43
CA HIS A 78 -1.15 14.88 11.75
C HIS A 78 -0.75 13.98 10.59
N ALA A 79 0.55 13.94 10.32
CA ALA A 79 1.10 13.15 9.22
C ALA A 79 1.17 11.65 9.55
N CYS A 80 1.50 11.31 10.79
CA CYS A 80 1.76 9.94 11.20
C CYS A 80 1.25 9.68 12.61
N PHE A 81 0.82 8.43 12.82
CA PHE A 81 0.33 7.93 14.10
C PHE A 81 1.10 6.68 14.51
N ILE A 82 1.56 6.66 15.77
CA ILE A 82 2.11 5.46 16.37
C ILE A 82 0.93 4.62 16.86
N GLN A 83 0.91 3.37 16.43
CA GLN A 83 -0.09 2.37 16.81
C GLN A 83 0.55 1.25 17.62
N SER A 84 -0.25 0.62 18.46
CA SER A 84 0.12 -0.62 19.15
C SER A 84 -0.73 -1.78 18.63
N VAL A 85 -0.21 -3.00 18.78
CA VAL A 85 -0.90 -4.24 18.44
C VAL A 85 -0.65 -5.26 19.56
N SER A 86 -1.67 -5.99 19.95
CA SER A 86 -1.56 -7.15 20.83
C SER A 86 -1.63 -8.44 20.03
N ASP A 87 -1.07 -9.51 20.58
CA ASP A 87 -1.07 -10.85 19.98
C ASP A 87 -2.46 -11.51 20.11
N ASP A 88 -3.43 -10.89 19.47
CA ASP A 88 -4.82 -11.32 19.36
C ASP A 88 -5.30 -11.09 17.92
N LEU A 89 -6.10 -11.99 17.38
CA LEU A 89 -6.51 -11.89 15.99
C LEU A 89 -7.58 -10.82 15.77
N VAL A 90 -8.67 -10.83 16.55
CA VAL A 90 -9.90 -10.11 16.24
C VAL A 90 -10.39 -9.13 17.30
N ASN A 91 -9.95 -9.28 18.56
CA ASN A 91 -10.39 -8.43 19.62
C ASN A 91 -9.84 -7.01 19.53
N GLU A 92 -10.38 -6.10 20.32
CA GLU A 92 -9.91 -4.71 20.41
C GLU A 92 -8.41 -4.66 20.74
N GLY A 93 -7.67 -3.86 20.00
CA GLY A 93 -6.20 -3.78 20.07
C GLY A 93 -5.46 -4.90 19.33
N GLY A 94 -6.15 -5.89 18.79
CA GLY A 94 -5.57 -7.00 18.05
C GLY A 94 -5.24 -6.67 16.59
N ILE A 95 -4.83 -7.71 15.86
CA ILE A 95 -4.29 -7.59 14.50
C ILE A 95 -5.32 -7.02 13.51
N MET A 96 -6.54 -7.58 13.48
CA MET A 96 -7.56 -7.11 12.54
C MET A 96 -8.10 -5.73 12.92
N ASP A 97 -8.20 -5.42 14.20
CA ASP A 97 -8.53 -4.08 14.68
C ASP A 97 -7.46 -3.05 14.26
N LEU A 98 -6.17 -3.41 14.32
CA LEU A 98 -5.10 -2.55 13.82
C LEU A 98 -5.31 -2.21 12.33
N TRP A 99 -5.65 -3.19 11.49
CA TRP A 99 -5.88 -2.93 10.07
C TRP A 99 -7.08 -2.00 9.82
N VAL A 100 -8.12 -2.08 10.63
CA VAL A 100 -9.27 -1.16 10.56
C VAL A 100 -8.86 0.26 10.96
N ARG A 101 -8.08 0.41 12.05
CA ARG A 101 -7.56 1.71 12.49
C ARG A 101 -6.63 2.33 11.43
N GLU A 102 -5.70 1.55 10.88
CA GLU A 102 -4.82 2.00 9.81
C GLU A 102 -5.59 2.43 8.56
N ALA A 103 -6.59 1.66 8.13
CA ALA A 103 -7.41 2.00 6.98
C ALA A 103 -8.10 3.36 7.13
N ARG A 104 -8.57 3.70 8.34
CA ARG A 104 -9.14 5.01 8.65
C ARG A 104 -8.09 6.12 8.52
N LEU A 105 -6.89 5.92 9.07
CA LEU A 105 -5.80 6.89 9.01
C LEU A 105 -5.33 7.12 7.57
N PHE A 106 -5.16 6.05 6.79
CA PHE A 106 -4.79 6.13 5.38
C PHE A 106 -5.83 6.86 4.54
N LYS A 107 -7.12 6.64 4.83
CA LYS A 107 -8.21 7.35 4.14
C LYS A 107 -8.09 8.86 4.27
N TYR A 108 -7.59 9.36 5.38
CA TYR A 108 -7.41 10.79 5.64
C TYR A 108 -6.00 11.31 5.34
N GLY A 109 -5.16 10.50 4.69
CA GLY A 109 -3.84 10.91 4.22
C GLY A 109 -2.74 10.86 5.28
N SER A 110 -3.00 10.25 6.44
CA SER A 110 -2.00 10.04 7.49
C SER A 110 -1.30 8.70 7.32
N GLY A 111 -0.05 8.62 7.78
CA GLY A 111 0.71 7.38 7.88
C GLY A 111 0.61 6.73 9.25
N THR A 112 1.10 5.51 9.36
CA THR A 112 1.15 4.75 10.61
C THR A 112 2.53 4.18 10.88
N GLY A 113 2.85 3.95 12.15
CA GLY A 113 4.03 3.22 12.60
C GLY A 113 3.65 2.27 13.74
N THR A 114 4.03 1.01 13.62
CA THR A 114 3.70 -0.02 14.63
C THR A 114 4.88 -0.95 14.84
N ASN A 115 5.20 -1.22 16.12
CA ASN A 115 6.09 -2.30 16.50
C ASN A 115 5.26 -3.60 16.59
N PHE A 116 5.65 -4.60 15.80
CA PHE A 116 4.97 -5.88 15.69
C PHE A 116 5.61 -6.99 16.54
N SER A 117 6.64 -6.68 17.30
CA SER A 117 7.41 -7.68 18.08
C SER A 117 6.60 -8.37 19.17
N SER A 118 5.44 -7.82 19.53
CA SER A 118 4.50 -8.47 20.46
C SER A 118 3.77 -9.67 19.86
N LEU A 119 3.76 -9.80 18.51
CA LEU A 119 3.15 -10.94 17.87
C LEU A 119 4.08 -12.15 17.94
N ARG A 120 3.49 -13.34 18.14
CA ARG A 120 4.26 -14.60 18.17
C ARG A 120 4.85 -14.94 16.81
N GLY A 121 5.96 -15.65 16.81
CA GLY A 121 6.66 -16.11 15.63
C GLY A 121 5.96 -17.26 14.90
N ASP A 122 6.49 -17.60 13.73
CA ASP A 122 6.02 -18.73 12.93
C ASP A 122 6.22 -20.06 13.68
N GLY A 123 5.21 -20.93 13.61
CA GLY A 123 5.23 -22.24 14.25
C GLY A 123 4.96 -22.23 15.77
N GLU A 124 4.87 -21.08 16.45
CA GLU A 124 4.53 -21.04 17.86
C GLU A 124 3.09 -21.51 18.11
N SER A 125 2.89 -22.17 19.26
CA SER A 125 1.59 -22.79 19.60
C SER A 125 0.50 -21.75 19.84
N LEU A 126 -0.69 -22.04 19.30
CA LEU A 126 -1.92 -21.27 19.55
C LEU A 126 -2.68 -21.85 20.75
N SER A 127 -3.35 -21.00 21.51
CA SER A 127 -4.16 -21.42 22.67
C SER A 127 -5.31 -22.36 22.31
N GLY A 128 -5.85 -22.25 21.11
CA GLY A 128 -6.91 -23.11 20.55
C GLY A 128 -6.41 -24.37 19.83
N GLY A 129 -5.11 -24.64 19.87
CA GLY A 129 -4.45 -25.70 19.09
C GLY A 129 -4.02 -25.23 17.70
N GLY A 130 -2.97 -25.85 17.18
CA GLY A 130 -2.33 -25.45 15.92
C GLY A 130 -1.13 -24.54 16.12
N ALA A 131 -0.58 -24.03 15.02
CA ALA A 131 0.62 -23.19 15.00
C ALA A 131 0.34 -21.84 14.38
N SER A 132 1.06 -20.82 14.84
CA SER A 132 1.04 -19.45 14.30
C SER A 132 1.61 -19.42 12.87
N SER A 133 1.07 -18.56 12.03
CA SER A 133 1.64 -18.23 10.73
C SER A 133 2.71 -17.13 10.79
N GLY A 134 3.09 -16.76 11.99
CA GLY A 134 4.14 -15.78 12.26
C GLY A 134 3.80 -14.33 11.91
N LEU A 135 4.67 -13.46 12.33
CA LEU A 135 4.62 -12.02 12.08
C LEU A 135 4.51 -11.70 10.59
N MET A 136 5.29 -12.38 9.75
CA MET A 136 5.35 -12.11 8.32
C MET A 136 4.05 -12.41 7.59
N GLY A 137 3.27 -13.39 8.04
CA GLY A 137 1.93 -13.69 7.52
C GLY A 137 1.00 -12.49 7.64
N PHE A 138 0.96 -11.88 8.80
CA PHE A 138 0.12 -10.71 9.09
C PHE A 138 0.64 -9.42 8.46
N LEU A 139 1.94 -9.21 8.41
CA LEU A 139 2.53 -8.05 7.73
C LEU A 139 2.17 -8.01 6.25
N LYS A 140 2.14 -9.15 5.56
CA LYS A 140 1.74 -9.25 4.15
C LYS A 140 0.28 -8.82 3.94
N ILE A 141 -0.62 -9.12 4.88
CA ILE A 141 -2.02 -8.66 4.82
C ILE A 141 -2.07 -7.12 4.92
N GLY A 142 -1.39 -6.55 5.91
CA GLY A 142 -1.34 -5.10 6.10
C GLY A 142 -0.68 -4.35 4.96
N ASP A 143 0.37 -4.90 4.35
CA ASP A 143 1.02 -4.32 3.18
C ASP A 143 0.08 -4.27 1.96
N ARG A 144 -0.66 -5.35 1.71
CA ARG A 144 -1.67 -5.39 0.65
C ARG A 144 -2.83 -4.46 0.89
N ALA A 145 -3.32 -4.38 2.13
CA ALA A 145 -4.36 -3.44 2.51
C ALA A 145 -3.91 -1.98 2.29
N ALA A 146 -2.72 -1.62 2.76
CA ALA A 146 -2.14 -0.30 2.56
C ALA A 146 -1.97 0.04 1.06
N GLY A 147 -1.51 -0.92 0.25
CA GLY A 147 -1.37 -0.75 -1.20
C GLY A 147 -2.69 -0.53 -1.94
N ALA A 148 -3.79 -1.10 -1.44
CA ALA A 148 -5.12 -0.97 -2.02
C ALA A 148 -5.83 0.33 -1.62
N ILE A 149 -5.53 0.88 -0.43
CA ILE A 149 -6.19 2.07 0.09
C ILE A 149 -5.54 3.31 -0.51
N LYS A 150 -6.34 4.04 -1.29
CA LYS A 150 -6.00 5.39 -1.77
C LYS A 150 -6.76 6.39 -0.92
N SER A 151 -6.09 7.44 -0.46
CA SER A 151 -6.77 8.52 0.26
C SER A 151 -7.84 9.15 -0.63
N GLY A 152 -9.08 9.10 -0.17
CA GLY A 152 -10.22 9.67 -0.91
C GLY A 152 -10.07 11.18 -1.06
N GLY A 153 -9.84 11.65 -2.29
CA GLY A 153 -9.73 13.08 -2.60
C GLY A 153 -8.39 13.73 -2.29
N THR A 154 -7.42 13.00 -1.75
CA THR A 154 -6.06 13.49 -1.54
C THR A 154 -5.05 12.71 -2.38
N THR A 155 -3.94 13.34 -2.73
CA THR A 155 -2.88 12.77 -3.58
C THR A 155 -1.93 11.85 -2.81
N ARG A 156 -2.07 11.73 -1.49
CA ARG A 156 -1.14 10.99 -0.65
C ARG A 156 -1.49 9.50 -0.62
N ARG A 157 -0.50 8.67 -0.90
CA ARG A 157 -0.58 7.22 -0.72
C ARG A 157 -0.47 6.85 0.75
N ALA A 158 -1.03 5.70 1.13
CA ALA A 158 -0.79 5.10 2.43
C ALA A 158 0.71 4.95 2.69
N ALA A 159 1.15 5.32 3.89
CA ALA A 159 2.53 5.15 4.34
C ALA A 159 2.51 4.37 5.65
N LYS A 160 3.27 3.27 5.68
CA LYS A 160 3.33 2.36 6.82
C LYS A 160 4.77 2.10 7.20
N MET A 161 5.10 2.32 8.46
CA MET A 161 6.34 1.88 9.09
C MET A 161 6.06 0.65 9.94
N VAL A 162 6.91 -0.34 9.83
CA VAL A 162 6.87 -1.56 10.64
C VAL A 162 8.20 -1.74 11.36
N ILE A 163 8.13 -2.11 12.62
CA ILE A 163 9.29 -2.37 13.46
C ILE A 163 9.21 -3.82 13.93
N CYS A 164 10.36 -4.49 13.94
CA CYS A 164 10.56 -5.80 14.51
C CYS A 164 11.84 -5.76 15.33
N ASP A 165 11.77 -6.13 16.60
CA ASP A 165 12.91 -6.16 17.50
C ASP A 165 13.89 -7.27 17.10
N ALA A 166 15.17 -7.09 17.36
CA ALA A 166 16.22 -7.97 16.88
C ALA A 166 16.21 -9.38 17.50
N ASP A 167 15.51 -9.55 18.63
CA ASP A 167 15.34 -10.81 19.34
C ASP A 167 14.05 -11.57 18.94
N HIS A 168 13.25 -11.00 18.02
CA HIS A 168 12.03 -11.68 17.56
C HIS A 168 12.36 -12.93 16.74
N PRO A 169 11.62 -14.07 16.94
CA PRO A 169 11.89 -15.32 16.18
C PRO A 169 11.91 -15.16 14.67
N ASP A 170 11.06 -14.31 14.10
CA ASP A 170 10.94 -14.10 12.65
C ASP A 170 11.89 -13.00 12.10
N ILE A 171 12.85 -12.51 12.88
CA ILE A 171 13.69 -11.36 12.48
C ILE A 171 14.46 -11.60 11.18
N GLU A 172 14.96 -12.80 10.94
CA GLU A 172 15.69 -13.13 9.72
C GLU A 172 14.77 -13.05 8.49
N GLU A 173 13.54 -13.55 8.60
CA GLU A 173 12.56 -13.44 7.52
C GLU A 173 12.17 -11.97 7.27
N PHE A 174 12.00 -11.20 8.33
CA PHE A 174 11.70 -9.78 8.27
C PHE A 174 12.80 -8.99 7.53
N ILE A 175 14.08 -9.19 7.89
CA ILE A 175 15.22 -8.54 7.24
C ILE A 175 15.29 -8.91 5.74
N ASN A 176 15.07 -10.19 5.41
CA ASN A 176 15.17 -10.68 4.05
C ASN A 176 13.91 -10.44 3.20
N TRP A 177 12.82 -9.95 3.79
CA TRP A 177 11.54 -9.82 3.10
C TRP A 177 11.64 -8.99 1.81
N LYS A 178 12.24 -7.80 1.87
CA LYS A 178 12.35 -6.93 0.68
C LYS A 178 13.21 -7.56 -0.42
N VAL A 179 14.31 -8.17 -0.06
CA VAL A 179 15.20 -8.87 -1.00
C VAL A 179 14.45 -10.02 -1.70
N LYS A 180 13.72 -10.83 -0.94
CA LYS A 180 12.91 -11.93 -1.49
C LYS A 180 11.82 -11.43 -2.45
N GLU A 181 11.13 -10.33 -2.11
CA GLU A 181 10.11 -9.74 -2.99
C GLU A 181 10.73 -9.15 -4.27
N GLU A 182 11.89 -8.50 -4.20
CA GLU A 182 12.61 -8.01 -5.38
C GLU A 182 13.08 -9.14 -6.29
N GLN A 183 13.63 -10.20 -5.73
CA GLN A 183 14.04 -11.39 -6.47
C GLN A 183 12.86 -12.05 -7.17
N LYS A 184 11.71 -12.14 -6.49
CA LYS A 184 10.47 -12.66 -7.06
C LYS A 184 10.00 -11.81 -8.24
N VAL A 185 10.00 -10.49 -8.10
CA VAL A 185 9.63 -9.57 -9.18
C VAL A 185 10.58 -9.72 -10.36
N ALA A 186 11.89 -9.74 -10.12
CA ALA A 186 12.90 -9.94 -11.17
C ALA A 186 12.68 -11.27 -11.92
N SER A 187 12.40 -12.35 -11.21
CA SER A 187 12.12 -13.67 -11.80
C SER A 187 10.84 -13.67 -12.64
N ILE A 188 9.77 -13.00 -12.17
CA ILE A 188 8.51 -12.87 -12.91
C ILE A 188 8.72 -12.06 -14.19
N VAL A 189 9.44 -10.94 -14.11
CA VAL A 189 9.74 -10.08 -15.28
C VAL A 189 10.58 -10.84 -16.31
N ALA A 190 11.62 -11.53 -15.88
CA ALA A 190 12.46 -12.35 -16.76
C ALA A 190 11.66 -13.47 -17.42
N GLY A 191 10.82 -14.17 -16.66
CA GLY A 191 9.91 -15.20 -17.17
C GLY A 191 8.91 -14.67 -18.17
N SER A 192 8.30 -13.50 -17.90
CA SER A 192 7.34 -12.86 -18.80
C SER A 192 7.99 -12.47 -20.15
N LYS A 193 9.16 -11.85 -20.13
CA LYS A 193 9.91 -11.50 -21.34
C LYS A 193 10.29 -12.75 -22.14
N MET A 194 10.73 -13.79 -21.48
CA MET A 194 11.06 -15.06 -22.15
C MET A 194 9.84 -15.71 -22.78
N HIS A 195 8.70 -15.69 -22.10
CA HIS A 195 7.41 -16.17 -22.62
C HIS A 195 7.03 -15.42 -23.91
N GLU A 196 7.03 -14.10 -23.85
CA GLU A 196 6.73 -13.24 -25.00
C GLU A 196 7.64 -13.53 -26.19
N GLN A 197 8.95 -13.57 -25.94
CA GLN A 197 9.93 -13.86 -26.97
C GLN A 197 9.66 -15.22 -27.65
N ARG A 198 9.49 -16.28 -26.90
CA ARG A 198 9.30 -17.65 -27.45
C ARG A 198 7.96 -17.79 -28.18
N LEU A 199 6.91 -17.17 -27.69
CA LEU A 199 5.62 -17.18 -28.40
C LEU A 199 5.69 -16.36 -29.71
N ASN A 200 6.42 -15.24 -29.70
CA ASN A 200 6.66 -14.46 -30.91
C ASN A 200 7.51 -15.22 -31.94
N GLU A 201 8.48 -16.02 -31.52
CA GLU A 201 9.25 -16.92 -32.42
C GLU A 201 8.34 -17.94 -33.11
N ILE A 202 7.36 -18.50 -32.39
CA ILE A 202 6.36 -19.42 -32.96
C ILE A 202 5.50 -18.67 -33.97
N PHE A 203 5.02 -17.47 -33.64
CA PHE A 203 4.24 -16.63 -34.58
C PHE A 203 5.04 -16.26 -35.85
N THR A 204 6.30 -15.91 -35.68
CA THR A 204 7.20 -15.57 -36.80
C THR A 204 7.44 -16.77 -37.71
N ALA A 205 7.66 -17.95 -37.13
CA ALA A 205 7.84 -19.17 -37.90
C ALA A 205 6.60 -19.56 -38.75
N ILE A 206 5.40 -19.24 -38.25
CA ILE A 206 4.15 -19.42 -39.01
C ILE A 206 4.03 -18.39 -40.13
N ARG A 207 4.25 -17.08 -39.80
CA ARG A 207 4.10 -15.99 -40.75
C ARG A 207 5.12 -16.01 -41.91
N GLN A 208 6.31 -16.54 -41.68
CA GLN A 208 7.41 -16.61 -42.65
C GLN A 208 7.40 -17.91 -43.48
N TRP A 209 6.36 -18.71 -43.31
CA TRP A 209 6.20 -19.94 -44.11
C TRP A 209 5.74 -19.66 -45.54
N ASP A 210 6.47 -20.17 -46.51
CA ASP A 210 6.20 -19.96 -47.95
C ASP A 210 5.23 -20.98 -48.56
N GLY A 211 4.71 -21.94 -47.79
CA GLY A 211 3.78 -22.96 -48.22
C GLY A 211 2.30 -22.62 -47.95
N SER A 212 1.46 -23.65 -47.96
CA SER A 212 0.03 -23.50 -47.65
C SER A 212 -0.17 -23.03 -46.19
N SER A 213 -1.28 -22.31 -45.97
CA SER A 213 -1.65 -21.87 -44.61
C SER A 213 -1.90 -23.03 -43.63
N GLU A 214 -2.37 -24.18 -44.15
CA GLU A 214 -2.56 -25.38 -43.35
C GLU A 214 -1.21 -25.97 -42.88
N ASP A 215 -0.22 -25.99 -43.78
CA ASP A 215 1.12 -26.50 -43.50
C ASP A 215 1.93 -25.55 -42.57
N ALA A 216 1.62 -24.25 -42.62
CA ALA A 216 2.25 -23.23 -41.76
C ALA A 216 2.16 -23.55 -40.27
N VAL A 217 1.01 -24.10 -39.84
CA VAL A 217 0.72 -24.45 -38.45
C VAL A 217 1.00 -25.90 -38.08
N ASP A 218 1.49 -26.71 -39.06
CA ASP A 218 1.86 -28.11 -38.86
C ASP A 218 3.36 -28.25 -38.57
N PRO A 219 3.78 -28.57 -37.32
CA PRO A 219 5.19 -28.70 -36.97
C PRO A 219 5.88 -29.92 -37.63
N THR A 220 5.14 -30.80 -38.31
CA THR A 220 5.73 -31.90 -39.07
C THR A 220 6.22 -31.47 -40.43
N LYS A 221 5.60 -30.44 -40.99
CA LYS A 221 5.92 -29.83 -42.29
C LYS A 221 6.77 -28.57 -42.14
N ASN A 222 6.38 -27.66 -41.26
CA ASN A 222 7.13 -26.44 -40.93
C ASN A 222 8.26 -26.71 -39.96
N SER A 223 9.48 -26.86 -40.45
CA SER A 223 10.66 -27.14 -39.63
C SER A 223 11.03 -26.01 -38.68
N SER A 224 10.82 -24.75 -39.10
CA SER A 224 11.05 -23.56 -38.27
C SER A 224 10.08 -23.51 -37.09
N LEU A 225 8.81 -23.82 -37.32
CA LEU A 225 7.80 -23.96 -36.27
C LEU A 225 8.18 -25.07 -35.28
N LYS A 226 8.61 -26.23 -35.79
CA LYS A 226 9.07 -27.33 -34.96
C LYS A 226 10.22 -26.95 -34.01
N MET A 227 11.20 -26.18 -34.52
CA MET A 227 12.31 -25.66 -33.73
C MET A 227 11.85 -24.66 -32.69
N ALA A 228 10.97 -23.72 -33.05
CA ALA A 228 10.42 -22.72 -32.12
C ALA A 228 9.62 -23.37 -31.00
N ILE A 229 8.78 -24.37 -31.29
CA ILE A 229 8.03 -25.14 -30.28
C ILE A 229 8.98 -25.88 -29.34
N ARG A 230 10.05 -26.51 -29.88
CA ARG A 230 11.06 -27.18 -29.05
C ARG A 230 11.80 -26.20 -28.13
N ALA A 231 12.13 -25.00 -28.64
CA ALA A 231 12.76 -23.96 -27.86
C ALA A 231 11.83 -23.47 -26.72
N ALA A 232 10.55 -23.29 -27.01
CA ALA A 232 9.54 -22.93 -26.01
C ALA A 232 9.40 -24.02 -24.92
N LYS A 233 9.38 -25.29 -25.29
CA LYS A 233 9.33 -26.42 -24.34
C LYS A 233 10.57 -26.50 -23.44
N LYS A 234 11.76 -26.18 -23.94
CA LYS A 234 13.00 -26.17 -23.14
C LYS A 234 12.97 -25.16 -21.99
N VAL A 235 12.23 -24.08 -22.12
CA VAL A 235 12.05 -23.06 -21.09
C VAL A 235 10.71 -23.18 -20.37
N ALA A 236 10.12 -24.38 -20.37
CA ALA A 236 8.92 -24.75 -19.65
C ALA A 236 7.67 -23.91 -19.97
N ILE A 237 7.54 -23.40 -21.20
CA ILE A 237 6.28 -22.77 -21.64
C ILE A 237 5.20 -23.84 -21.75
N PRO A 238 4.04 -23.67 -21.07
CA PRO A 238 2.96 -24.65 -21.08
C PRO A 238 2.41 -24.87 -22.51
N GLU A 239 2.11 -26.11 -22.86
CA GLU A 239 1.57 -26.48 -24.18
C GLU A 239 0.26 -25.75 -24.51
N THR A 240 -0.53 -25.39 -23.51
CA THR A 240 -1.76 -24.61 -23.67
C THR A 240 -1.53 -23.26 -24.32
N TYR A 241 -0.40 -22.59 -24.00
CA TYR A 241 -0.05 -21.31 -24.66
C TYR A 241 0.40 -21.53 -26.09
N VAL A 242 1.21 -22.54 -26.35
CA VAL A 242 1.61 -22.91 -27.73
C VAL A 242 0.38 -23.22 -28.57
N LYS A 243 -0.54 -24.05 -28.06
CA LYS A 243 -1.78 -24.39 -28.74
C LYS A 243 -2.62 -23.16 -29.04
N ARG A 244 -2.75 -22.23 -28.06
CA ARG A 244 -3.50 -20.98 -28.27
C ARG A 244 -2.91 -20.14 -29.42
N VAL A 245 -1.57 -20.04 -29.52
CA VAL A 245 -0.92 -19.32 -30.62
C VAL A 245 -1.20 -19.99 -31.96
N LEU A 246 -1.15 -21.32 -32.03
CA LEU A 246 -1.49 -22.07 -33.24
C LEU A 246 -2.96 -21.90 -33.65
N ASP A 247 -3.86 -21.88 -32.68
CA ASP A 247 -5.30 -21.70 -32.93
C ASP A 247 -5.60 -20.26 -33.42
N TYR A 248 -4.93 -19.23 -32.87
CA TYR A 248 -5.05 -17.86 -33.38
C TYR A 248 -4.49 -17.69 -34.80
N ALA A 249 -3.43 -18.40 -35.11
CA ALA A 249 -2.82 -18.32 -36.46
C ALA A 249 -3.64 -18.99 -37.56
N LYS A 250 -4.66 -19.80 -37.21
CA LYS A 250 -5.59 -20.44 -38.12
C LYS A 250 -6.79 -19.53 -38.50
N GLN A 251 -7.02 -18.46 -37.73
CA GLN A 251 -8.05 -17.46 -37.95
C GLN A 251 -7.56 -16.37 -38.90
#